data_16b17568a3d011d2076cc0954d702daa
#
_entry.id   16b17568a3d011d2076cc0954d702daa
#
_cell.length_a   1.000
_cell.length_b   1.000
_cell.length_c   1.000
_cell.angle_alpha   90.00
_cell.angle_beta   90.00
_cell.angle_gamma   90.00
#
_symmetry.space_group_name_H-M   'P 1'
#
loop_
_entity.id
_entity.type
_entity.pdbx_description
1 polymer ?
#
loop_
_entity_poly.entity_id
_entity_poly.type
_entity_poly.pdbx_seq_one_letter_code
_entity_poly.pdbx_strand_id
1 'polypeptide(L)'
;MSADAPVMSECLTRGGRPAFVVNVEVFLERDGRWLLIRRGRRQAHAPGMLAGVGGKVEPDGAGLDVLEETARREVAEEIGVDITGTALSYVESGFFVTDDGDPVVNVVFRATMPPHAQPVAASAEEVEGFLWLTAAEAQGDPDCPPWISRSLRRAAAQPGTPA
;
A
#
# COMPACT_ATOMS: atom_id res chain seq x y z
N MET A 1 -19.88 22.15 -7.02
CA MET A 1 -18.54 22.60 -7.44
C MET A 1 -17.75 21.35 -7.79
N SER A 2 -17.43 21.19 -9.06
CA SER A 2 -16.55 20.11 -9.50
C SER A 2 -15.17 20.42 -8.93
N ALA A 3 -14.66 19.55 -8.05
CA ALA A 3 -13.25 19.63 -7.69
C ALA A 3 -12.49 19.34 -8.99
N ASP A 4 -11.72 20.30 -9.47
CA ASP A 4 -10.84 20.11 -10.61
C ASP A 4 -9.96 18.91 -10.30
N ALA A 5 -10.06 17.89 -11.16
CA ALA A 5 -9.17 16.74 -11.06
C ALA A 5 -7.72 17.25 -11.21
N PRO A 6 -6.77 16.77 -10.40
CA PRO A 6 -5.39 17.22 -10.51
C PRO A 6 -4.89 17.00 -11.95
N VAL A 7 -4.30 18.03 -12.52
CA VAL A 7 -3.74 17.97 -13.87
C VAL A 7 -2.44 17.16 -13.80
N MET A 8 -2.39 16.09 -14.57
CA MET A 8 -1.20 15.25 -14.67
C MET A 8 -0.01 16.07 -15.20
N SER A 9 1.10 16.09 -14.46
CA SER A 9 2.34 16.68 -14.94
C SER A 9 2.88 15.88 -16.12
N GLU A 10 3.55 16.55 -17.05
CA GLU A 10 4.19 15.89 -18.19
C GLU A 10 5.43 15.11 -17.73
N CYS A 11 5.21 13.92 -17.17
CA CYS A 11 6.29 12.99 -16.84
C CYS A 11 6.56 12.12 -18.05
N LEU A 12 7.67 12.39 -18.73
CA LEU A 12 8.04 11.69 -19.96
C LEU A 12 9.40 10.98 -19.81
N THR A 13 9.50 9.81 -20.45
CA THR A 13 10.80 9.15 -20.66
C THR A 13 11.65 9.95 -21.65
N ARG A 14 12.95 9.60 -21.78
CA ARG A 14 13.84 10.21 -22.79
C ARG A 14 13.32 10.10 -24.23
N GLY A 15 12.49 9.11 -24.50
CA GLY A 15 11.85 8.90 -25.81
C GLY A 15 10.50 9.60 -25.96
N GLY A 16 10.10 10.49 -25.05
CA GLY A 16 8.84 11.24 -25.10
C GLY A 16 7.59 10.40 -24.83
N ARG A 17 7.72 9.23 -24.19
CA ARG A 17 6.58 8.38 -23.80
C ARG A 17 6.16 8.72 -22.38
N PRO A 18 4.86 8.57 -22.06
CA PRO A 18 4.39 8.74 -20.68
C PRO A 18 5.18 7.87 -19.70
N ALA A 19 5.59 8.44 -18.57
CA ALA A 19 6.24 7.74 -17.48
C ALA A 19 5.34 7.78 -16.25
N PHE A 20 5.39 6.74 -15.44
CA PHE A 20 4.55 6.58 -14.26
C PHE A 20 5.43 6.25 -13.06
N VAL A 21 5.05 6.78 -11.91
CA VAL A 21 5.51 6.23 -10.63
C VAL A 21 4.77 4.92 -10.40
N VAL A 22 5.49 3.85 -10.09
CA VAL A 22 4.89 2.58 -9.69
C VAL A 22 4.96 2.48 -8.18
N ASN A 23 3.81 2.30 -7.55
CA ASN A 23 3.68 2.12 -6.10
C ASN A 23 3.13 0.73 -5.80
N VAL A 24 3.60 0.14 -4.71
CA VAL A 24 3.12 -1.14 -4.21
C VAL A 24 2.50 -0.94 -2.84
N GLU A 25 1.36 -1.55 -2.59
CA GLU A 25 0.68 -1.55 -1.30
C GLU A 25 0.36 -2.98 -0.87
N VAL A 26 0.60 -3.30 0.39
CA VAL A 26 0.43 -4.65 0.94
C VAL A 26 -0.55 -4.61 2.10
N PHE A 27 -1.57 -5.47 2.05
CA PHE A 27 -2.44 -5.76 3.18
C PHE A 27 -2.06 -7.09 3.81
N LEU A 28 -1.65 -7.05 5.08
CA LEU A 28 -1.28 -8.22 5.86
C LEU A 28 -2.48 -8.68 6.70
N GLU A 29 -2.81 -9.96 6.60
CA GLU A 29 -3.96 -10.56 7.28
C GLU A 29 -3.53 -11.52 8.38
N ARG A 30 -4.21 -11.47 9.52
CA ARG A 30 -4.12 -12.43 10.63
C ARG A 30 -5.50 -12.60 11.27
N ASP A 31 -5.95 -13.85 11.34
CA ASP A 31 -7.22 -14.22 12.01
C ASP A 31 -8.45 -13.42 11.51
N GLY A 32 -8.54 -13.19 10.20
CA GLY A 32 -9.62 -12.43 9.56
C GLY A 32 -9.54 -10.91 9.76
N ARG A 33 -8.44 -10.41 10.32
CA ARG A 33 -8.18 -8.98 10.50
C ARG A 33 -6.99 -8.54 9.65
N TRP A 34 -7.07 -7.33 9.17
CA TRP A 34 -6.08 -6.70 8.31
C TRP A 34 -5.29 -5.66 9.08
N LEU A 35 -3.97 -5.69 8.95
CA LEU A 35 -3.11 -4.67 9.50
C LEU A 35 -3.21 -3.40 8.65
N LEU A 36 -3.61 -2.32 9.26
CA LEU A 36 -3.52 -0.98 8.70
C LEU A 36 -2.55 -0.13 9.51
N ILE A 37 -1.81 0.71 8.82
CA ILE A 37 -1.00 1.75 9.45
C ILE A 37 -1.81 3.04 9.53
N ARG A 38 -1.62 3.80 10.60
CA ARG A 38 -2.03 5.20 10.66
C ARG A 38 -0.87 6.06 10.18
N ARG A 39 -1.07 6.76 9.09
CA ARG A 39 -0.06 7.64 8.51
C ARG A 39 0.22 8.81 9.44
N GLY A 40 1.49 9.19 9.52
CA GLY A 40 1.91 10.36 10.30
C GLY A 40 1.21 11.63 9.83
N ARG A 41 0.90 12.53 10.76
CA ARG A 41 0.17 13.78 10.47
C ARG A 41 0.99 14.79 9.66
N ARG A 42 2.29 14.58 9.56
CA ARG A 42 3.19 15.41 8.74
C ARG A 42 3.40 14.88 7.32
N GLN A 43 2.79 13.73 6.99
CA GLN A 43 2.87 13.18 5.64
C GLN A 43 2.15 14.08 4.64
N ALA A 44 2.76 14.29 3.47
CA ALA A 44 2.21 15.15 2.43
C ALA A 44 0.91 14.60 1.83
N HIS A 45 0.75 13.27 1.79
CA HIS A 45 -0.45 12.62 1.24
C HIS A 45 -1.22 11.90 2.35
N ALA A 46 -2.54 12.13 2.41
CA ALA A 46 -3.47 11.52 3.36
C ALA A 46 -2.96 11.48 4.82
N PRO A 47 -2.56 12.62 5.43
CA PRO A 47 -2.03 12.65 6.80
C PRO A 47 -3.08 12.16 7.81
N GLY A 48 -2.66 11.33 8.77
CA GLY A 48 -3.51 10.77 9.82
C GLY A 48 -4.52 9.70 9.36
N MET A 49 -4.59 9.43 8.06
CA MET A 49 -5.50 8.43 7.48
C MET A 49 -4.91 7.01 7.58
N LEU A 50 -5.78 6.03 7.45
CA LEU A 50 -5.39 4.62 7.41
C LEU A 50 -4.90 4.23 6.01
N ALA A 51 -3.90 3.36 5.95
CA ALA A 51 -3.32 2.84 4.72
C ALA A 51 -2.80 1.41 4.90
N GLY A 52 -2.56 0.71 3.81
CA GLY A 52 -1.69 -0.47 3.79
C GLY A 52 -0.22 -0.08 3.95
N VAL A 53 0.65 -1.07 4.05
CA VAL A 53 2.09 -0.88 4.05
C VAL A 53 2.58 -0.83 2.62
N GLY A 54 3.45 0.11 2.26
CA GLY A 54 3.94 0.15 0.90
C GLY A 54 4.78 1.35 0.54
N GLY A 55 5.25 1.35 -0.69
CA GLY A 55 6.11 2.39 -1.20
C GLY A 55 6.37 2.28 -2.69
N LYS A 56 7.27 3.10 -3.17
CA LYS A 56 7.59 3.22 -4.60
C LYS A 56 8.59 2.17 -5.03
N VAL A 57 8.40 1.67 -6.25
CA VAL A 57 9.44 0.89 -6.93
C VAL A 57 10.63 1.81 -7.20
N GLU A 58 11.79 1.38 -6.74
CA GLU A 58 13.05 2.10 -6.96
C GLU A 58 13.85 1.46 -8.10
N PRO A 59 14.61 2.27 -8.86
CA PRO A 59 15.40 1.77 -9.99
C PRO A 59 16.76 1.19 -9.52
N ASP A 60 16.74 0.28 -8.56
CA ASP A 60 17.93 -0.26 -7.90
C ASP A 60 18.51 -1.51 -8.54
N GLY A 61 18.10 -1.81 -9.75
CA GLY A 61 18.67 -2.93 -10.51
C GLY A 61 17.73 -3.53 -11.55
N ALA A 62 18.26 -4.46 -12.31
CA ALA A 62 17.50 -5.30 -13.22
C ALA A 62 17.22 -6.63 -12.51
N GLY A 63 15.97 -6.93 -12.27
CA GLY A 63 15.56 -8.17 -11.62
C GLY A 63 14.20 -8.65 -12.08
N LEU A 64 13.88 -9.87 -11.72
CA LEU A 64 12.53 -10.40 -11.79
C LEU A 64 11.78 -10.06 -10.49
N ASP A 65 10.46 -10.19 -10.53
CA ASP A 65 9.59 -10.04 -9.35
C ASP A 65 9.73 -8.67 -8.64
N VAL A 66 10.00 -7.62 -9.43
CA VAL A 66 10.31 -6.28 -8.91
C VAL A 66 9.22 -5.71 -8.01
N LEU A 67 7.95 -6.02 -8.26
CA LEU A 67 6.83 -5.57 -7.45
C LEU A 67 6.77 -6.33 -6.12
N GLU A 68 6.97 -7.64 -6.16
CA GLU A 68 7.00 -8.51 -4.97
C GLU A 68 8.20 -8.20 -4.08
N GLU A 69 9.36 -7.96 -4.67
CA GLU A 69 10.56 -7.56 -3.92
C GLU A 69 10.37 -6.18 -3.28
N THR A 70 9.77 -5.22 -4.00
CA THR A 70 9.38 -3.93 -3.43
C THR A 70 8.42 -4.12 -2.26
N ALA A 71 7.40 -4.96 -2.41
CA ALA A 71 6.45 -5.25 -1.33
C ALA A 71 7.15 -5.79 -0.07
N ARG A 72 8.08 -6.75 -0.21
CA ARG A 72 8.84 -7.32 0.90
C ARG A 72 9.74 -6.29 1.55
N ARG A 73 10.44 -5.50 0.76
CA ARG A 73 11.33 -4.44 1.24
C ARG A 73 10.55 -3.40 2.06
N GLU A 74 9.45 -2.89 1.53
CA GLU A 74 8.64 -1.87 2.22
C GLU A 74 8.03 -2.40 3.53
N VAL A 75 7.55 -3.63 3.56
CA VAL A 75 7.06 -4.26 4.80
C VAL A 75 8.17 -4.36 5.84
N ALA A 76 9.38 -4.76 5.43
CA ALA A 76 10.52 -4.82 6.33
C ALA A 76 10.96 -3.43 6.82
N GLU A 77 11.02 -2.44 5.92
CA GLU A 77 11.49 -1.09 6.23
C GLU A 77 10.50 -0.30 7.07
N GLU A 78 9.20 -0.32 6.74
CA GLU A 78 8.20 0.48 7.46
C GLU A 78 7.77 -0.11 8.81
N ILE A 79 7.62 -1.44 8.87
CA ILE A 79 7.04 -2.10 10.05
C ILE A 79 7.88 -3.22 10.66
N GLY A 80 9.10 -3.41 10.17
CA GLY A 80 10.07 -4.36 10.74
C GLY A 80 9.67 -5.84 10.61
N VAL A 81 8.79 -6.19 9.67
CA VAL A 81 8.31 -7.57 9.49
C VAL A 81 8.93 -8.20 8.25
N ASP A 82 9.54 -9.37 8.41
CA ASP A 82 10.04 -10.16 7.29
C ASP A 82 8.95 -11.09 6.75
N ILE A 83 8.56 -10.87 5.49
CA ILE A 83 7.59 -11.71 4.76
C ILE A 83 8.23 -12.46 3.59
N THR A 84 9.55 -12.65 3.60
CA THR A 84 10.30 -13.29 2.50
C THR A 84 9.75 -14.67 2.15
N GLY A 85 9.39 -15.49 3.14
CA GLY A 85 8.81 -16.82 2.94
C GLY A 85 7.29 -16.84 2.72
N THR A 86 6.65 -15.69 2.68
CA THR A 86 5.18 -15.58 2.56
C THR A 86 4.77 -15.36 1.11
N ALA A 87 3.74 -16.08 0.66
CA ALA A 87 3.16 -15.87 -0.65
C ALA A 87 2.44 -14.51 -0.71
N LEU A 88 2.74 -13.77 -1.76
CA LEU A 88 2.03 -12.53 -2.12
C LEU A 88 0.97 -12.85 -3.17
N SER A 89 -0.26 -12.46 -2.92
CA SER A 89 -1.36 -12.59 -3.88
C SER A 89 -1.77 -11.22 -4.39
N TYR A 90 -1.78 -11.06 -5.72
CA TYR A 90 -2.26 -9.84 -6.36
C TYR A 90 -3.75 -9.62 -6.07
N VAL A 91 -4.11 -8.40 -5.71
CA VAL A 91 -5.50 -8.00 -5.43
C VAL A 91 -6.06 -7.15 -6.57
N GLU A 92 -5.41 -6.04 -6.86
CA GLU A 92 -5.81 -5.10 -7.90
C GLU A 92 -4.67 -4.16 -8.28
N SER A 93 -4.88 -3.44 -9.38
CA SER A 93 -4.10 -2.25 -9.68
C SER A 93 -5.03 -1.08 -9.99
N GLY A 94 -4.57 0.10 -9.67
CA GLY A 94 -5.30 1.34 -9.91
C GLY A 94 -4.38 2.42 -10.44
N PHE A 95 -4.99 3.46 -10.98
CA PHE A 95 -4.29 4.66 -11.44
C PHE A 95 -4.85 5.88 -10.70
N PHE A 96 -3.96 6.74 -10.27
CA PHE A 96 -4.33 8.06 -9.74
C PHE A 96 -3.23 9.07 -10.03
N VAL A 97 -3.56 10.34 -9.85
CA VAL A 97 -2.60 11.44 -9.95
C VAL A 97 -2.46 12.05 -8.57
N THR A 98 -1.23 12.25 -8.11
CA THR A 98 -0.96 12.89 -6.82
C THR A 98 -1.33 14.38 -6.86
N ASP A 99 -1.39 15.02 -5.70
CA ASP A 99 -1.63 16.47 -5.61
C ASP A 99 -0.53 17.28 -6.32
N ASP A 100 0.68 16.73 -6.39
CA ASP A 100 1.83 17.30 -7.12
C ASP A 100 1.79 17.03 -8.64
N GLY A 101 0.80 16.26 -9.11
CA GLY A 101 0.59 15.96 -10.53
C GLY A 101 1.31 14.71 -11.03
N ASP A 102 1.93 13.92 -10.18
CA ASP A 102 2.60 12.68 -10.58
C ASP A 102 1.58 11.58 -10.93
N PRO A 103 1.66 10.98 -12.13
CA PRO A 103 0.84 9.83 -12.49
C PRO A 103 1.36 8.56 -11.80
N VAL A 104 0.51 7.90 -11.03
CA VAL A 104 0.87 6.71 -10.24
C VAL A 104 0.06 5.50 -10.66
N VAL A 105 0.75 4.39 -10.90
CA VAL A 105 0.14 3.06 -10.95
C VAL A 105 0.36 2.41 -9.59
N ASN A 106 -0.72 2.12 -8.87
CA ASN A 106 -0.67 1.44 -7.58
C ASN A 106 -1.03 -0.04 -7.76
N VAL A 107 -0.16 -0.93 -7.29
CA VAL A 107 -0.36 -2.37 -7.33
C VAL A 107 -0.56 -2.88 -5.90
N VAL A 108 -1.68 -3.52 -5.66
CA VAL A 108 -2.08 -4.00 -4.32
C VAL A 108 -1.89 -5.50 -4.23
N PHE A 109 -1.17 -5.92 -3.19
CA PHE A 109 -1.02 -7.31 -2.79
C PHE A 109 -1.68 -7.58 -1.44
N ARG A 110 -1.98 -8.84 -1.20
CA ARG A 110 -2.29 -9.37 0.13
C ARG A 110 -1.32 -10.47 0.51
N ALA A 111 -1.06 -10.62 1.80
CA ALA A 111 -0.27 -11.70 2.35
C ALA A 111 -0.75 -12.05 3.76
N THR A 112 -0.42 -13.25 4.23
CA THR A 112 -0.64 -13.64 5.62
C THR A 112 0.48 -13.09 6.48
N MET A 113 0.13 -12.42 7.57
CA MET A 113 1.11 -11.97 8.56
C MET A 113 1.77 -13.19 9.22
N PRO A 114 3.11 -13.28 9.30
CA PRO A 114 3.75 -14.38 10.00
C PRO A 114 3.24 -14.52 11.44
N PRO A 115 3.05 -15.77 11.96
CA PRO A 115 2.28 -16.00 13.19
C PRO A 115 2.77 -15.24 14.43
N HIS A 116 4.08 -15.05 14.56
CA HIS A 116 4.69 -14.42 15.73
C HIS A 116 5.25 -13.03 15.46
N ALA A 117 5.08 -12.54 14.22
CA ALA A 117 5.55 -11.21 13.86
C ALA A 117 4.73 -10.14 14.57
N GLN A 118 5.42 -9.13 15.09
CA GLN A 118 4.83 -7.94 15.67
C GLN A 118 5.30 -6.72 14.88
N PRO A 119 4.40 -5.90 14.35
CA PRO A 119 4.80 -4.70 13.64
C PRO A 119 5.39 -3.68 14.60
N VAL A 120 6.49 -3.06 14.16
CA VAL A 120 7.15 -1.97 14.86
C VAL A 120 7.40 -0.86 13.85
N ALA A 121 6.90 0.33 14.12
CA ALA A 121 7.11 1.47 13.25
C ALA A 121 8.62 1.83 13.19
N ALA A 122 9.19 1.87 12.01
CA ALA A 122 10.57 2.28 11.80
C ALA A 122 10.75 3.78 12.05
N SER A 123 9.72 4.57 11.72
CA SER A 123 9.66 6.00 11.95
C SER A 123 8.29 6.40 12.51
N ALA A 124 8.28 6.98 13.71
CA ALA A 124 7.06 7.52 14.32
C ALA A 124 6.50 8.74 13.56
N GLU A 125 7.31 9.38 12.71
CA GLU A 125 6.85 10.46 11.84
C GLU A 125 6.07 9.94 10.63
N GLU A 126 6.36 8.72 10.18
CA GLU A 126 5.71 8.08 9.03
C GLU A 126 4.52 7.23 9.47
N VAL A 127 4.66 6.48 10.57
CA VAL A 127 3.64 5.58 11.10
C VAL A 127 3.36 5.92 12.56
N GLU A 128 2.21 6.52 12.83
CA GLU A 128 1.79 6.86 14.19
C GLU A 128 1.24 5.68 14.97
N GLY A 129 0.80 4.62 14.30
CA GLY A 129 0.24 3.46 14.97
C GLY A 129 -0.27 2.38 14.01
N PHE A 130 -0.74 1.31 14.61
CA PHE A 130 -1.26 0.13 13.92
C PHE A 130 -2.68 -0.18 14.38
N LEU A 131 -3.53 -0.59 13.43
CA LEU A 131 -4.87 -1.06 13.71
C LEU A 131 -5.07 -2.41 13.02
N TRP A 132 -5.74 -3.31 13.72
CA TRP A 132 -6.18 -4.59 13.19
C TRP A 132 -7.70 -4.55 13.01
N LEU A 133 -8.17 -4.42 11.77
CA LEU A 133 -9.58 -4.25 11.44
C LEU A 133 -10.04 -5.35 10.49
N THR A 134 -11.29 -5.79 10.65
CA THR A 134 -11.96 -6.51 9.57
C THR A 134 -12.26 -5.56 8.41
N ALA A 135 -12.53 -6.10 7.22
CA ALA A 135 -12.90 -5.27 6.07
C ALA A 135 -14.17 -4.43 6.34
N ALA A 136 -15.11 -4.97 7.13
CA ALA A 136 -16.33 -4.26 7.53
C ALA A 136 -16.05 -3.12 8.51
N GLU A 137 -15.21 -3.36 9.51
CA GLU A 137 -14.79 -2.32 10.46
C GLU A 137 -14.05 -1.18 9.75
N ALA A 138 -13.13 -1.52 8.82
CA ALA A 138 -12.43 -0.52 8.01
C ALA A 138 -13.37 0.33 7.15
N GLN A 139 -14.42 -0.29 6.60
CA GLN A 139 -15.41 0.44 5.81
C GLN A 139 -16.19 1.47 6.64
N GLY A 140 -16.40 1.19 7.93
CA GLY A 140 -17.10 2.08 8.87
C GLY A 140 -16.19 3.10 9.56
N ASP A 141 -14.88 3.00 9.39
CA ASP A 141 -13.92 3.90 10.06
C ASP A 141 -13.80 5.23 9.29
N PRO A 142 -14.03 6.37 9.94
CA PRO A 142 -13.97 7.68 9.29
C PRO A 142 -12.58 8.06 8.78
N ASP A 143 -11.52 7.46 9.34
CA ASP A 143 -10.14 7.69 8.94
C ASP A 143 -9.68 6.71 7.84
N CYS A 144 -10.54 5.76 7.44
CA CYS A 144 -10.23 4.83 6.35
C CYS A 144 -10.70 5.40 5.01
N PRO A 145 -9.78 5.76 4.10
CA PRO A 145 -10.17 6.27 2.79
C PRO A 145 -11.00 5.26 1.99
N PRO A 146 -11.93 5.72 1.15
CA PRO A 146 -12.79 4.84 0.36
C PRO A 146 -12.02 3.85 -0.54
N TRP A 147 -10.86 4.27 -1.06
CA TRP A 147 -10.02 3.39 -1.89
C TRP A 147 -9.37 2.28 -1.06
N ILE A 148 -8.98 2.55 0.20
CA ILE A 148 -8.44 1.52 1.12
C ILE A 148 -9.53 0.51 1.48
N SER A 149 -10.69 0.97 1.90
CA SER A 149 -11.80 0.07 2.25
C SER A 149 -12.26 -0.78 1.06
N ARG A 150 -12.24 -0.23 -0.16
CA ARG A 150 -12.54 -0.98 -1.38
C ARG A 150 -11.48 -2.08 -1.62
N SER A 151 -10.21 -1.75 -1.54
CA SER A 151 -9.11 -2.70 -1.74
C SER A 151 -9.14 -3.82 -0.71
N LEU A 152 -9.41 -3.49 0.56
CA LEU A 152 -9.59 -4.48 1.63
C LEU A 152 -10.75 -5.44 1.36
N ARG A 153 -11.90 -4.94 0.91
CA ARG A 153 -13.03 -5.80 0.55
C ARG A 153 -12.67 -6.76 -0.58
N ARG A 154 -11.92 -6.30 -1.58
CA ARG A 154 -11.43 -7.17 -2.67
C ARG A 154 -10.44 -8.19 -2.16
N ALA A 155 -9.52 -7.80 -1.30
CA ALA A 155 -8.57 -8.71 -0.68
C ALA A 155 -9.28 -9.78 0.16
N ALA A 156 -10.28 -9.38 0.96
CA ALA A 156 -11.06 -10.29 1.80
C ALA A 156 -11.96 -11.26 1.02
N ALA A 157 -12.38 -10.87 -0.19
CA ALA A 157 -13.20 -11.73 -1.05
C ALA A 157 -12.38 -12.80 -1.79
N GLN A 158 -11.07 -12.70 -1.82
CA GLN A 158 -10.22 -13.72 -2.42
C GLN A 158 -10.11 -14.95 -1.50
N PRO A 159 -10.02 -16.17 -2.06
CA PRO A 159 -9.74 -17.35 -1.26
C PRO A 159 -8.43 -17.17 -0.49
N GLY A 160 -8.40 -17.69 0.75
CA GLY A 160 -7.19 -17.64 1.57
C GLY A 160 -5.99 -18.23 0.82
N THR A 161 -4.82 -17.60 0.95
CA THR A 161 -3.59 -18.19 0.38
C THR A 161 -3.34 -19.53 1.08
N PRO A 162 -3.12 -20.63 0.35
CA PRO A 162 -2.73 -21.89 0.98
C PRO A 162 -1.47 -21.68 1.82
N ALA A 163 -1.48 -22.26 3.02
CA ALA A 163 -0.32 -22.24 3.92
C ALA A 163 0.87 -22.97 3.31
#